data_1e038aa1bd1f91767dd5e8b39186e21c
#
_entry.id   1e038aa1bd1f91767dd5e8b39186e21c
#
_cell.length_a   1.000
_cell.length_b   1.000
_cell.length_c   1.000
_cell.angle_alpha   90.00
_cell.angle_beta   90.00
_cell.angle_gamma   90.00
#
_symmetry.space_group_name_H-M   'P 1'
#
loop_
_entity.id
_entity.type
_entity.pdbx_description
1 polymer ?
#
loop_
_entity_poly.entity_id
_entity_poly.type
_entity_poly.pdbx_seq_one_letter_code
_entity_poly.pdbx_strand_id
1 'polypeptide(L)'
;MKNILRYIIAIILTILIIAFLLINLLSSTILSEKYILSKLDETNYYNKMYEYVQSSFENYIYQSGLDENVLDNIVSKEKIEKDTKIIIGNIYDGLNEKIDTQEIKDNLNKNINNSLKNQKMNATQKKAIEKFVNEITNEYTKTMSHSTYETQINKAYIKGIKYIDVVKKVMLVTIAVLVILLILLSLKRIYRIFTTIGISIFASGTFFAITNWYIMAKIKIQTITILNDAISDCVRNILQELLNTIKNESLIFVLVGIFLIIIPSLIHYYVRSKEEKNTKAV
;
A
#
# COMPACT_ATOMS: atom_id res chain seq x y z
N MET A 1 29.97 -26.98 -19.08
CA MET A 1 28.61 -27.25 -18.59
C MET A 1 28.34 -26.72 -17.16
N LYS A 2 29.09 -27.10 -16.11
CA LYS A 2 28.82 -26.65 -14.72
C LYS A 2 28.84 -25.13 -14.50
N ASN A 3 29.67 -24.36 -15.24
CA ASN A 3 29.68 -22.90 -15.13
C ASN A 3 28.43 -22.27 -15.73
N ILE A 4 27.97 -22.74 -16.90
CA ILE A 4 26.76 -22.24 -17.57
C ILE A 4 25.54 -22.48 -16.67
N LEU A 5 25.43 -23.66 -16.09
CA LEU A 5 24.32 -23.98 -15.18
C LEU A 5 24.28 -23.07 -13.95
N ARG A 6 25.46 -22.71 -13.39
CA ARG A 6 25.54 -21.73 -12.28
C ARG A 6 25.04 -20.34 -12.68
N TYR A 7 25.39 -19.85 -13.87
CA TYR A 7 24.87 -18.56 -14.36
C TYR A 7 23.36 -18.60 -14.57
N ILE A 8 22.82 -19.68 -15.10
CA ILE A 8 21.36 -19.84 -15.25
C ILE A 8 20.68 -19.81 -13.88
N ILE A 9 21.21 -20.55 -12.90
CA ILE A 9 20.69 -20.54 -11.52
C ILE A 9 20.78 -19.13 -10.91
N ALA A 10 21.87 -18.40 -11.13
CA ALA A 10 22.02 -17.04 -10.64
C ALA A 10 20.95 -16.10 -11.19
N ILE A 11 20.65 -16.19 -12.50
CA ILE A 11 19.60 -15.38 -13.13
C ILE A 11 18.22 -15.72 -12.54
N ILE A 12 17.90 -17.01 -12.43
CA ILE A 12 16.61 -17.44 -11.85
C ILE A 12 16.50 -16.98 -10.39
N LEU A 13 17.57 -17.12 -9.62
CA LEU A 13 17.63 -16.68 -8.23
C LEU A 13 17.43 -15.17 -8.12
N THR A 14 18.04 -14.37 -9.00
CA THR A 14 17.84 -12.91 -9.05
C THR A 14 16.37 -12.56 -9.28
N ILE A 15 15.72 -13.18 -10.27
CA ILE A 15 14.30 -12.95 -10.57
C ILE A 15 13.42 -13.31 -9.38
N LEU A 16 13.69 -14.45 -8.75
CA LEU A 16 12.93 -14.90 -7.57
C LEU A 16 13.12 -13.97 -6.37
N ILE A 17 14.33 -13.47 -6.12
CA ILE A 17 14.60 -12.51 -5.06
C ILE A 17 13.83 -11.21 -5.32
N ILE A 18 13.89 -10.67 -6.54
CA ILE A 18 13.13 -9.47 -6.91
C ILE A 18 11.64 -9.66 -6.67
N ALA A 19 11.07 -10.76 -7.18
CA ALA A 19 9.65 -11.04 -7.02
C ALA A 19 9.26 -11.24 -5.54
N PHE A 20 10.08 -11.94 -4.75
CA PHE A 20 9.85 -12.17 -3.33
C PHE A 20 9.85 -10.85 -2.53
N LEU A 21 10.81 -9.96 -2.82
CA LEU A 21 10.88 -8.65 -2.18
C LEU A 21 9.69 -7.77 -2.52
N LEU A 22 9.27 -7.73 -3.80
CA LEU A 22 8.06 -7.01 -4.22
C LEU A 22 6.81 -7.51 -3.51
N ILE A 23 6.62 -8.83 -3.45
CA ILE A 23 5.46 -9.41 -2.77
C ILE A 23 5.50 -9.11 -1.27
N ASN A 24 6.68 -9.16 -0.64
CA ASN A 24 6.82 -8.80 0.77
C ASN A 24 6.47 -7.33 1.02
N LEU A 25 7.03 -6.43 0.23
CA LEU A 25 6.75 -5.00 0.33
C LEU A 25 5.26 -4.71 0.18
N LEU A 26 4.62 -5.24 -0.86
CA LEU A 26 3.18 -5.06 -1.06
C LEU A 26 2.35 -5.63 0.09
N SER A 27 2.72 -6.81 0.59
CA SER A 27 1.97 -7.46 1.69
C SER A 27 2.09 -6.73 3.02
N SER A 28 3.23 -6.08 3.28
CA SER A 28 3.44 -5.33 4.52
C SER A 28 2.93 -3.89 4.45
N THR A 29 2.52 -3.42 3.27
CA THR A 29 2.10 -2.04 3.02
C THR A 29 0.69 -2.00 2.41
N ILE A 30 0.56 -1.81 1.12
CA ILE A 30 -0.73 -1.59 0.42
C ILE A 30 -1.73 -2.73 0.68
N LEU A 31 -1.26 -3.96 0.87
CA LEU A 31 -2.10 -5.11 1.14
C LEU A 31 -2.33 -5.37 2.64
N SER A 32 -1.93 -4.46 3.51
CA SER A 32 -2.13 -4.54 4.96
C SER A 32 -3.14 -3.49 5.39
N GLU A 33 -4.31 -3.94 5.86
CA GLU A 33 -5.33 -3.07 6.44
C GLU A 33 -4.74 -2.17 7.54
N LYS A 34 -4.00 -2.77 8.47
CA LYS A 34 -3.37 -2.06 9.59
C LYS A 34 -2.44 -0.95 9.10
N TYR A 35 -1.68 -1.19 8.03
CA TYR A 35 -0.80 -0.18 7.44
C TYR A 35 -1.61 0.98 6.86
N ILE A 36 -2.67 0.69 6.10
CA ILE A 36 -3.53 1.73 5.52
C ILE A 36 -4.20 2.56 6.61
N LEU A 37 -4.78 1.93 7.64
CA LEU A 37 -5.38 2.65 8.77
C LEU A 37 -4.37 3.57 9.48
N SER A 38 -3.13 3.08 9.71
CA SER A 38 -2.04 3.92 10.26
C SER A 38 -1.73 5.13 9.37
N LYS A 39 -1.76 4.97 8.04
CA LYS A 39 -1.51 6.08 7.10
C LYS A 39 -2.65 7.09 7.05
N LEU A 40 -3.89 6.65 7.22
CA LEU A 40 -5.02 7.57 7.39
C LEU A 40 -4.85 8.44 8.64
N ASP A 41 -4.43 7.85 9.76
CA ASP A 41 -4.15 8.58 10.99
C ASP A 41 -3.00 9.59 10.80
N GLU A 42 -1.85 9.14 10.28
CA GLU A 42 -0.66 9.96 10.08
C GLU A 42 -0.88 11.16 9.14
N THR A 43 -1.75 11.03 8.16
CA THR A 43 -2.04 12.08 7.17
C THR A 43 -3.16 13.02 7.58
N ASN A 44 -3.70 12.86 8.79
CA ASN A 44 -4.86 13.63 9.28
C ASN A 44 -6.09 13.50 8.36
N TYR A 45 -6.25 12.29 7.77
CA TYR A 45 -7.27 11.99 6.78
C TYR A 45 -8.69 12.31 7.29
N TYR A 46 -9.03 11.89 8.50
CA TYR A 46 -10.39 12.02 9.02
C TYR A 46 -10.83 13.47 9.17
N ASN A 47 -9.93 14.37 9.59
CA ASN A 47 -10.23 15.79 9.66
C ASN A 47 -10.43 16.41 8.28
N LYS A 48 -9.54 16.12 7.32
CA LYS A 48 -9.65 16.62 5.95
C LYS A 48 -10.92 16.08 5.26
N MET A 49 -11.24 14.82 5.52
CA MET A 49 -12.44 14.20 4.97
C MET A 49 -13.71 14.78 5.57
N TYR A 50 -13.69 15.11 6.88
CA TYR A 50 -14.77 15.82 7.53
C TYR A 50 -15.01 17.20 6.87
N GLU A 51 -13.96 17.99 6.66
CA GLU A 51 -14.05 19.29 5.98
C GLU A 51 -14.58 19.15 4.54
N TYR A 52 -14.11 18.13 3.83
CA TYR A 52 -14.56 17.84 2.47
C TYR A 52 -16.05 17.45 2.43
N VAL A 53 -16.50 16.61 3.34
CA VAL A 53 -17.91 16.23 3.47
C VAL A 53 -18.78 17.43 3.80
N GLN A 54 -18.36 18.30 4.75
CA GLN A 54 -19.09 19.52 5.08
C GLN A 54 -19.24 20.44 3.86
N SER A 55 -18.14 20.70 3.13
CA SER A 55 -18.20 21.52 1.91
C SER A 55 -19.07 20.92 0.80
N SER A 56 -19.18 19.59 0.74
CA SER A 56 -20.05 18.94 -0.25
C SER A 56 -21.53 19.21 -0.03
N PHE A 57 -21.94 19.52 1.20
CA PHE A 57 -23.32 19.83 1.55
C PHE A 57 -23.74 21.26 1.23
N GLU A 58 -22.80 22.20 1.18
CA GLU A 58 -23.08 23.63 0.95
C GLU A 58 -23.87 23.87 -0.33
N ASN A 59 -23.57 23.12 -1.38
CA ASN A 59 -24.29 23.25 -2.66
C ASN A 59 -25.78 22.88 -2.58
N TYR A 60 -26.18 22.07 -1.61
CA TYR A 60 -27.57 21.64 -1.42
C TYR A 60 -28.36 22.66 -0.60
N ILE A 61 -27.72 23.37 0.34
CA ILE A 61 -28.40 24.34 1.19
C ILE A 61 -28.90 25.54 0.38
N TYR A 62 -28.10 26.04 -0.58
CA TYR A 62 -28.49 27.16 -1.44
C TYR A 62 -29.76 26.88 -2.25
N GLN A 63 -30.04 25.63 -2.61
CA GLN A 63 -31.20 25.24 -3.38
C GLN A 63 -32.43 24.97 -2.50
N SER A 64 -32.23 24.74 -1.21
CA SER A 64 -33.31 24.36 -0.28
C SER A 64 -34.11 25.55 0.25
N GLY A 65 -33.50 26.75 0.30
CA GLY A 65 -34.05 27.94 0.96
C GLY A 65 -34.08 27.83 2.49
N LEU A 66 -33.36 26.85 3.06
CA LEU A 66 -33.18 26.72 4.50
C LEU A 66 -31.92 27.53 4.96
N ASP A 67 -31.86 27.85 6.25
CA ASP A 67 -30.71 28.50 6.84
C ASP A 67 -29.49 27.55 6.84
N GLU A 68 -28.29 28.12 6.68
CA GLU A 68 -27.02 27.33 6.66
C GLU A 68 -26.78 26.53 7.95
N ASN A 69 -27.25 27.03 9.10
CA ASN A 69 -27.15 26.38 10.42
C ASN A 69 -27.87 25.03 10.49
N VAL A 70 -28.72 24.70 9.51
CA VAL A 70 -29.35 23.37 9.40
C VAL A 70 -28.32 22.27 9.18
N LEU A 71 -27.15 22.60 8.59
CA LEU A 71 -26.06 21.67 8.34
C LEU A 71 -25.07 21.54 9.52
N ASP A 72 -25.24 22.36 10.56
CA ASP A 72 -24.31 22.36 11.70
C ASP A 72 -24.33 21.03 12.45
N ASN A 73 -23.14 20.45 12.61
CA ASN A 73 -22.93 19.22 13.38
C ASN A 73 -23.82 18.02 12.98
N ILE A 74 -24.25 17.94 11.71
CA ILE A 74 -25.02 16.78 11.22
C ILE A 74 -24.14 15.53 11.06
N VAL A 75 -22.83 15.70 10.89
CA VAL A 75 -21.82 14.63 10.84
C VAL A 75 -20.73 14.96 11.86
N SER A 76 -20.24 13.98 12.58
CA SER A 76 -19.09 14.13 13.48
C SER A 76 -17.82 13.54 12.84
N LYS A 77 -16.64 13.91 13.38
CA LYS A 77 -15.35 13.33 12.97
C LYS A 77 -15.30 11.83 13.31
N GLU A 78 -15.86 11.47 14.46
CA GLU A 78 -15.96 10.08 14.92
C GLU A 78 -16.82 9.24 13.96
N LYS A 79 -17.87 9.85 13.38
CA LYS A 79 -18.69 9.21 12.34
C LYS A 79 -17.88 8.98 11.06
N ILE A 80 -17.12 9.97 10.61
CA ILE A 80 -16.22 9.83 9.45
C ILE A 80 -15.20 8.71 9.69
N GLU A 81 -14.58 8.66 10.86
CA GLU A 81 -13.62 7.61 11.21
C GLU A 81 -14.26 6.23 11.20
N LYS A 82 -15.42 6.07 11.85
CA LYS A 82 -16.17 4.82 11.90
C LYS A 82 -16.53 4.34 10.50
N ASP A 83 -17.10 5.20 9.66
CA ASP A 83 -17.55 4.85 8.32
C ASP A 83 -16.37 4.55 7.39
N THR A 84 -15.24 5.27 7.54
CA THR A 84 -14.00 4.95 6.82
C THR A 84 -13.49 3.56 7.20
N LYS A 85 -13.52 3.18 8.48
CA LYS A 85 -13.13 1.82 8.93
C LYS A 85 -14.06 0.74 8.36
N ILE A 86 -15.35 1.00 8.24
CA ILE A 86 -16.30 0.10 7.55
C ILE A 86 -15.91 -0.09 6.08
N ILE A 87 -15.60 1.01 5.38
CA ILE A 87 -15.19 0.94 3.97
C ILE A 87 -13.88 0.15 3.82
N ILE A 88 -12.90 0.42 4.66
CA ILE A 88 -11.63 -0.30 4.65
C ILE A 88 -11.84 -1.79 4.95
N GLY A 89 -12.63 -2.14 5.98
CA GLY A 89 -13.00 -3.52 6.29
C GLY A 89 -13.73 -4.22 5.13
N ASN A 90 -14.62 -3.50 4.42
CA ASN A 90 -15.25 -4.02 3.21
C ASN A 90 -14.23 -4.37 2.14
N ILE A 91 -13.18 -3.56 1.97
CA ILE A 91 -12.12 -3.80 0.98
C ILE A 91 -11.22 -4.96 1.41
N TYR A 92 -10.78 -5.00 2.67
CA TYR A 92 -9.75 -5.93 3.13
C TYR A 92 -10.30 -7.28 3.60
N ASP A 93 -11.47 -7.30 4.24
CA ASP A 93 -12.08 -8.52 4.79
C ASP A 93 -13.21 -9.05 3.91
N GLY A 94 -13.58 -8.34 2.85
CA GLY A 94 -14.67 -8.73 1.96
C GLY A 94 -16.05 -8.61 2.59
N LEU A 95 -16.18 -7.73 3.57
CA LEU A 95 -17.44 -7.41 4.19
C LEU A 95 -18.33 -6.62 3.20
N ASN A 96 -19.63 -6.61 3.44
CA ASN A 96 -20.60 -5.81 2.66
C ASN A 96 -21.44 -4.95 3.61
N GLU A 97 -20.78 -4.35 4.58
CA GLU A 97 -21.44 -3.46 5.52
C GLU A 97 -21.79 -2.15 4.85
N LYS A 98 -23.02 -1.68 5.08
CA LYS A 98 -23.47 -0.39 4.57
C LYS A 98 -23.21 0.71 5.57
N ILE A 99 -22.88 1.89 5.06
CA ILE A 99 -22.81 3.10 5.87
C ILE A 99 -24.21 3.41 6.41
N ASP A 100 -24.29 3.48 7.73
CA ASP A 100 -25.54 3.90 8.40
C ASP A 100 -25.67 5.42 8.38
N THR A 101 -26.74 5.92 7.79
CA THR A 101 -27.01 7.36 7.70
C THR A 101 -28.12 7.85 8.65
N GLN A 102 -28.59 6.99 9.57
CA GLN A 102 -29.72 7.33 10.45
C GLN A 102 -29.38 8.50 11.37
N GLU A 103 -28.19 8.49 11.96
CA GLU A 103 -27.72 9.59 12.81
C GLU A 103 -27.72 10.93 12.06
N ILE A 104 -27.28 10.94 10.81
CA ILE A 104 -27.27 12.16 9.97
C ILE A 104 -28.70 12.64 9.71
N LYS A 105 -29.63 11.72 9.40
CA LYS A 105 -31.04 12.04 9.21
C LYS A 105 -31.65 12.64 10.45
N ASP A 106 -31.36 12.07 11.62
CA ASP A 106 -31.93 12.51 12.90
C ASP A 106 -31.41 13.90 13.27
N ASN A 107 -30.10 14.15 13.13
CA ASN A 107 -29.49 15.45 13.37
C ASN A 107 -30.05 16.49 12.41
N LEU A 108 -30.14 16.17 11.12
CA LEU A 108 -30.66 17.09 10.10
C LEU A 108 -32.12 17.43 10.36
N ASN A 109 -32.99 16.46 10.64
CA ASN A 109 -34.38 16.68 10.99
C ASN A 109 -34.54 17.54 12.25
N LYS A 110 -33.71 17.33 13.27
CA LYS A 110 -33.67 18.12 14.49
C LYS A 110 -33.30 19.58 14.16
N ASN A 111 -32.27 19.80 13.36
CA ASN A 111 -31.84 21.15 12.99
C ASN A 111 -32.88 21.89 12.13
N ILE A 112 -33.49 21.19 11.18
CA ILE A 112 -34.58 21.74 10.35
C ILE A 112 -35.78 22.14 11.23
N ASN A 113 -36.21 21.29 12.13
CA ASN A 113 -37.34 21.61 13.04
C ASN A 113 -37.01 22.82 13.94
N ASN A 114 -35.78 22.94 14.41
CA ASN A 114 -35.30 24.09 15.20
C ASN A 114 -35.30 25.39 14.36
N SER A 115 -34.80 25.33 13.13
CA SER A 115 -34.75 26.50 12.22
C SER A 115 -36.15 26.98 11.86
N LEU A 116 -37.10 26.09 11.60
CA LEU A 116 -38.47 26.42 11.25
C LEU A 116 -39.33 26.85 12.44
N LYS A 117 -38.80 26.88 13.67
CA LYS A 117 -39.48 27.35 14.89
C LYS A 117 -40.90 26.82 15.06
N ASN A 118 -41.12 25.54 14.82
CA ASN A 118 -42.41 24.87 14.88
C ASN A 118 -43.51 25.44 13.94
N GLN A 119 -43.14 26.06 12.82
CA GLN A 119 -44.12 26.46 11.81
C GLN A 119 -44.91 25.25 11.30
N LYS A 120 -46.23 25.38 11.17
CA LYS A 120 -47.06 24.31 10.59
C LYS A 120 -46.76 24.16 9.10
N MET A 121 -45.99 23.12 8.78
CA MET A 121 -45.63 22.76 7.41
C MET A 121 -46.81 22.15 6.67
N ASN A 122 -47.03 22.59 5.44
CA ASN A 122 -47.98 21.94 4.53
C ASN A 122 -47.38 20.63 3.92
N ALA A 123 -48.20 19.84 3.23
CA ALA A 123 -47.75 18.56 2.67
C ALA A 123 -46.61 18.69 1.64
N THR A 124 -46.58 19.79 0.87
CA THR A 124 -45.57 20.08 -0.14
C THR A 124 -44.23 20.41 0.52
N GLN A 125 -44.24 21.21 1.59
CA GLN A 125 -43.05 21.55 2.35
C GLN A 125 -42.43 20.29 3.04
N LYS A 126 -43.28 19.42 3.63
CA LYS A 126 -42.80 18.15 4.21
C LYS A 126 -42.11 17.28 3.16
N LYS A 127 -42.67 17.14 1.96
CA LYS A 127 -42.04 16.40 0.86
C LYS A 127 -40.71 17.01 0.41
N ALA A 128 -40.65 18.36 0.36
CA ALA A 128 -39.43 19.07 0.00
C ALA A 128 -38.29 18.81 1.05
N ILE A 129 -38.63 18.84 2.34
CA ILE A 129 -37.70 18.53 3.42
C ILE A 129 -37.23 17.06 3.35
N GLU A 130 -38.15 16.13 3.17
CA GLU A 130 -37.82 14.72 3.02
C GLU A 130 -36.86 14.50 1.84
N LYS A 131 -37.11 15.15 0.73
CA LYS A 131 -36.22 15.11 -0.45
C LYS A 131 -34.83 15.68 -0.10
N PHE A 132 -34.78 16.85 0.55
CA PHE A 132 -33.52 17.44 0.97
C PHE A 132 -32.72 16.54 1.92
N VAL A 133 -33.38 15.95 2.94
CA VAL A 133 -32.73 14.99 3.87
C VAL A 133 -32.17 13.78 3.12
N ASN A 134 -32.91 13.26 2.15
CA ASN A 134 -32.45 12.14 1.32
C ASN A 134 -31.29 12.54 0.40
N GLU A 135 -31.30 13.74 -0.17
CA GLU A 135 -30.20 14.25 -1.00
C GLU A 135 -28.91 14.39 -0.18
N ILE A 136 -28.94 14.99 1.00
CA ILE A 136 -27.77 15.11 1.90
C ILE A 136 -27.23 13.73 2.31
N THR A 137 -28.10 12.79 2.70
CA THR A 137 -27.64 11.45 3.09
C THR A 137 -27.10 10.63 1.92
N ASN A 138 -27.64 10.83 0.73
CA ASN A 138 -27.12 10.21 -0.50
C ASN A 138 -25.76 10.82 -0.88
N GLU A 139 -25.62 12.16 -0.77
CA GLU A 139 -24.34 12.83 -1.02
C GLU A 139 -23.27 12.38 -0.02
N TYR A 140 -23.62 12.27 1.28
CA TYR A 140 -22.72 11.69 2.27
C TYR A 140 -22.23 10.29 1.86
N THR A 141 -23.18 9.40 1.57
CA THR A 141 -22.85 8.03 1.19
C THR A 141 -21.99 7.99 -0.08
N LYS A 142 -22.30 8.79 -1.08
CA LYS A 142 -21.56 8.90 -2.33
C LYS A 142 -20.13 9.44 -2.09
N THR A 143 -20.01 10.48 -1.28
CA THR A 143 -18.72 11.11 -0.94
C THR A 143 -17.82 10.16 -0.17
N MET A 144 -18.40 9.38 0.75
CA MET A 144 -17.63 8.39 1.53
C MET A 144 -17.30 7.13 0.73
N SER A 145 -18.24 6.55 0.00
CA SER A 145 -18.12 5.17 -0.48
C SER A 145 -17.56 5.03 -1.90
N HIS A 146 -17.30 5.97 -2.70
CA HIS A 146 -16.79 5.80 -4.08
C HIS A 146 -17.11 4.42 -4.69
N SER A 147 -18.34 3.97 -4.50
CA SER A 147 -18.85 2.59 -4.56
C SER A 147 -18.48 1.78 -5.82
N THR A 148 -18.22 2.45 -6.96
CA THR A 148 -17.89 1.77 -8.23
C THR A 148 -16.48 1.16 -8.19
N TYR A 149 -15.52 1.83 -7.55
CA TYR A 149 -14.14 1.34 -7.43
C TYR A 149 -14.00 0.31 -6.30
N GLU A 150 -14.74 0.48 -5.21
CA GLU A 150 -14.76 -0.41 -4.05
C GLU A 150 -15.08 -1.86 -4.45
N THR A 151 -16.12 -2.07 -5.26
CA THR A 151 -16.54 -3.42 -5.69
C THR A 151 -15.51 -4.09 -6.61
N GLN A 152 -14.82 -3.33 -7.46
CA GLN A 152 -13.82 -3.87 -8.38
C GLN A 152 -12.51 -4.20 -7.64
N ILE A 153 -12.07 -3.30 -6.75
CA ILE A 153 -10.87 -3.51 -5.92
C ILE A 153 -11.08 -4.72 -5.02
N ASN A 154 -12.22 -4.82 -4.35
CA ASN A 154 -12.54 -5.92 -3.46
C ASN A 154 -12.43 -7.29 -4.15
N LYS A 155 -13.04 -7.47 -5.31
CA LYS A 155 -12.99 -8.75 -6.06
C LYS A 155 -11.57 -9.14 -6.49
N ALA A 156 -10.76 -8.18 -6.93
CA ALA A 156 -9.37 -8.41 -7.33
C ALA A 156 -8.49 -8.69 -6.10
N TYR A 157 -8.70 -7.93 -5.05
CA TYR A 157 -7.95 -8.00 -3.80
C TYR A 157 -8.15 -9.33 -3.07
N ILE A 158 -9.39 -9.74 -2.80
CA ILE A 158 -9.70 -11.01 -2.10
C ILE A 158 -9.13 -12.21 -2.86
N LYS A 159 -9.22 -12.21 -4.20
CA LYS A 159 -8.61 -13.26 -5.00
C LYS A 159 -7.09 -13.29 -4.91
N GLY A 160 -6.45 -12.10 -4.88
CA GLY A 160 -4.99 -11.97 -4.83
C GLY A 160 -4.41 -12.37 -3.47
N ILE A 161 -4.93 -11.82 -2.38
CA ILE A 161 -4.42 -12.02 -1.02
C ILE A 161 -4.46 -13.47 -0.59
N LYS A 162 -5.54 -14.18 -0.89
CA LYS A 162 -5.69 -15.60 -0.53
C LYS A 162 -4.52 -16.48 -0.97
N TYR A 163 -3.82 -16.09 -2.04
CA TYR A 163 -2.70 -16.86 -2.58
C TYR A 163 -1.33 -16.30 -2.21
N ILE A 164 -1.23 -15.08 -1.69
CA ILE A 164 0.06 -14.43 -1.42
C ILE A 164 0.93 -15.24 -0.46
N ASP A 165 0.37 -15.75 0.63
CA ASP A 165 1.14 -16.53 1.60
C ASP A 165 1.60 -17.87 1.02
N VAL A 166 0.77 -18.49 0.18
CA VAL A 166 1.14 -19.71 -0.55
C VAL A 166 2.27 -19.41 -1.54
N VAL A 167 2.14 -18.32 -2.31
CA VAL A 167 3.16 -17.89 -3.28
C VAL A 167 4.48 -17.59 -2.57
N LYS A 168 4.47 -16.86 -1.44
CA LYS A 168 5.66 -16.60 -0.63
C LYS A 168 6.34 -17.89 -0.16
N LYS A 169 5.57 -18.85 0.35
CA LYS A 169 6.10 -20.15 0.80
C LYS A 169 6.71 -20.93 -0.36
N VAL A 170 6.03 -21.01 -1.50
CA VAL A 170 6.54 -21.67 -2.71
C VAL A 170 7.83 -21.02 -3.19
N MET A 171 7.90 -19.68 -3.21
CA MET A 171 9.09 -18.95 -3.60
C MET A 171 10.27 -19.23 -2.66
N LEU A 172 10.06 -19.22 -1.34
CA LEU A 172 11.10 -19.55 -0.36
C LEU A 172 11.62 -20.97 -0.55
N VAL A 173 10.73 -21.95 -0.74
CA VAL A 173 11.13 -23.35 -1.02
C VAL A 173 11.92 -23.42 -2.31
N THR A 174 11.50 -22.74 -3.36
CA THR A 174 12.21 -22.71 -4.65
C THR A 174 13.60 -22.08 -4.50
N ILE A 175 13.73 -20.98 -3.80
CA ILE A 175 15.03 -20.34 -3.48
C ILE A 175 15.94 -21.34 -2.72
N ALA A 176 15.41 -22.01 -1.70
CA ALA A 176 16.16 -23.01 -0.94
C ALA A 176 16.67 -24.16 -1.81
N VAL A 177 15.82 -24.70 -2.71
CA VAL A 177 16.20 -25.75 -3.66
C VAL A 177 17.30 -25.26 -4.60
N LEU A 178 17.21 -24.06 -5.15
CA LEU A 178 18.24 -23.49 -6.01
C LEU A 178 19.59 -23.29 -5.28
N VAL A 179 19.55 -22.88 -4.03
CA VAL A 179 20.76 -22.76 -3.19
C VAL A 179 21.38 -24.14 -2.95
N ILE A 180 20.59 -25.16 -2.65
CA ILE A 180 21.08 -26.55 -2.51
C ILE A 180 21.71 -27.04 -3.81
N LEU A 181 21.10 -26.79 -4.97
CA LEU A 181 21.67 -27.11 -6.27
C LEU A 181 23.00 -26.40 -6.52
N LEU A 182 23.13 -25.12 -6.13
CA LEU A 182 24.40 -24.39 -6.19
C LEU A 182 25.48 -25.04 -5.32
N ILE A 183 25.11 -25.48 -4.11
CA ILE A 183 26.02 -26.20 -3.21
C ILE A 183 26.52 -27.49 -3.90
N LEU A 184 25.64 -28.32 -4.40
CA LEU A 184 25.98 -29.58 -5.08
C LEU A 184 26.87 -29.36 -6.30
N LEU A 185 26.61 -28.32 -7.09
CA LEU A 185 27.44 -27.95 -8.25
C LEU A 185 28.83 -27.40 -7.89
N SER A 186 29.00 -26.93 -6.66
CA SER A 186 30.19 -26.15 -6.25
C SER A 186 30.93 -26.75 -5.07
N LEU A 187 30.66 -28.01 -4.66
CA LEU A 187 31.25 -28.69 -3.49
C LEU A 187 32.78 -28.55 -3.38
N LYS A 188 33.50 -28.61 -4.52
CA LYS A 188 34.95 -28.46 -4.56
C LYS A 188 35.43 -27.00 -4.47
N ARG A 189 34.55 -26.01 -4.54
CA ARG A 189 34.89 -24.57 -4.62
C ARG A 189 33.82 -23.74 -3.91
N ILE A 190 33.75 -23.85 -2.60
CA ILE A 190 32.71 -23.21 -1.74
C ILE A 190 32.61 -21.70 -1.97
N TYR A 191 33.74 -21.00 -2.20
CA TYR A 191 33.70 -19.55 -2.48
C TYR A 191 32.79 -19.19 -3.66
N ARG A 192 32.63 -20.09 -4.66
CA ARG A 192 31.77 -19.85 -5.82
C ARG A 192 30.28 -19.84 -5.47
N ILE A 193 29.88 -20.51 -4.38
CA ILE A 193 28.51 -20.48 -3.90
C ILE A 193 28.19 -19.07 -3.44
N PHE A 194 29.01 -18.54 -2.54
CA PHE A 194 28.86 -17.18 -2.00
C PHE A 194 28.93 -16.13 -3.10
N THR A 195 29.88 -16.25 -4.04
CA THR A 195 29.98 -15.32 -5.16
C THR A 195 28.72 -15.36 -6.05
N THR A 196 28.17 -16.55 -6.33
CA THR A 196 26.94 -16.66 -7.16
C THR A 196 25.73 -16.07 -6.47
N ILE A 197 25.54 -16.37 -5.17
CA ILE A 197 24.47 -15.78 -4.35
C ILE A 197 24.68 -14.26 -4.25
N GLY A 198 25.90 -13.81 -4.00
CA GLY A 198 26.25 -12.40 -3.94
C GLY A 198 25.93 -11.64 -5.22
N ILE A 199 26.20 -12.22 -6.39
CA ILE A 199 25.82 -11.65 -7.69
C ILE A 199 24.30 -11.52 -7.80
N SER A 200 23.54 -12.54 -7.40
CA SER A 200 22.08 -12.50 -7.46
C SER A 200 21.49 -11.41 -6.54
N ILE A 201 22.00 -11.29 -5.32
CA ILE A 201 21.59 -10.27 -4.35
C ILE A 201 21.98 -8.87 -4.85
N PHE A 202 23.23 -8.70 -5.33
CA PHE A 202 23.70 -7.45 -5.90
C PHE A 202 22.85 -6.99 -7.09
N ALA A 203 22.57 -7.90 -8.03
CA ALA A 203 21.76 -7.61 -9.20
C ALA A 203 20.31 -7.22 -8.82
N SER A 204 19.73 -7.90 -7.82
CA SER A 204 18.40 -7.56 -7.30
C SER A 204 18.37 -6.17 -6.65
N GLY A 205 19.35 -5.86 -5.80
CA GLY A 205 19.49 -4.54 -5.18
C GLY A 205 19.69 -3.43 -6.21
N THR A 206 20.55 -3.67 -7.21
CA THR A 206 20.78 -2.72 -8.30
C THR A 206 19.53 -2.48 -9.15
N PHE A 207 18.75 -3.53 -9.43
CA PHE A 207 17.46 -3.40 -10.12
C PHE A 207 16.51 -2.47 -9.36
N PHE A 208 16.34 -2.67 -8.05
CA PHE A 208 15.50 -1.80 -7.23
C PHE A 208 16.04 -0.37 -7.13
N ALA A 209 17.35 -0.19 -7.00
CA ALA A 209 17.96 1.13 -6.95
C ALA A 209 17.70 1.92 -8.23
N ILE A 210 17.91 1.30 -9.40
CA ILE A 210 17.69 1.93 -10.71
C ILE A 210 16.20 2.23 -10.90
N THR A 211 15.32 1.28 -10.59
CA THR A 211 13.85 1.45 -10.70
C THR A 211 13.38 2.59 -9.81
N ASN A 212 13.81 2.62 -8.55
CA ASN A 212 13.46 3.69 -7.61
C ASN A 212 13.94 5.06 -8.10
N TRP A 213 15.21 5.14 -8.52
CA TRP A 213 15.78 6.38 -9.09
C TRP A 213 14.96 6.87 -10.30
N TYR A 214 14.62 5.95 -11.21
CA TYR A 214 13.83 6.29 -12.39
C TYR A 214 12.43 6.81 -12.03
N ILE A 215 11.74 6.14 -11.10
CA ILE A 215 10.42 6.56 -10.63
C ILE A 215 10.50 7.95 -9.99
N MET A 216 11.45 8.16 -9.08
CA MET A 216 11.61 9.47 -8.40
C MET A 216 11.98 10.59 -9.36
N ALA A 217 12.74 10.29 -10.44
CA ALA A 217 13.11 11.27 -11.46
C ALA A 217 11.95 11.65 -12.40
N LYS A 218 11.00 10.74 -12.63
CA LYS A 218 9.91 10.93 -13.60
C LYS A 218 8.58 11.29 -12.96
N ILE A 219 8.29 10.79 -11.75
CA ILE A 219 7.01 10.99 -11.08
C ILE A 219 7.16 12.04 -9.99
N LYS A 220 6.48 13.16 -10.18
CA LYS A 220 6.37 14.21 -9.16
C LYS A 220 5.25 13.82 -8.17
N ILE A 221 5.56 13.03 -7.15
CA ILE A 221 4.58 12.50 -6.19
C ILE A 221 3.74 13.63 -5.57
N GLN A 222 4.36 14.78 -5.29
CA GLN A 222 3.69 15.93 -4.68
C GLN A 222 2.57 16.54 -5.54
N THR A 223 2.57 16.26 -6.85
CA THR A 223 1.53 16.77 -7.78
C THR A 223 0.41 15.76 -8.05
N ILE A 224 0.46 14.58 -7.43
CA ILE A 224 -0.61 13.58 -7.56
C ILE A 224 -1.86 14.10 -6.84
N THR A 225 -2.93 14.26 -7.59
CA THR A 225 -4.26 14.65 -7.06
C THR A 225 -5.26 13.57 -7.41
N ILE A 226 -5.94 13.03 -6.41
CA ILE A 226 -6.94 11.97 -6.55
C ILE A 226 -8.16 12.38 -5.74
N LEU A 227 -9.29 12.60 -6.42
CA LEU A 227 -10.59 12.90 -5.82
C LEU A 227 -10.60 14.16 -4.94
N ASN A 228 -10.02 14.11 -3.75
CA ASN A 228 -9.93 15.19 -2.79
C ASN A 228 -8.56 15.22 -2.09
N ASP A 229 -8.30 16.26 -1.30
CA ASP A 229 -7.02 16.44 -0.64
C ASP A 229 -6.75 15.38 0.43
N ALA A 230 -7.78 14.87 1.12
CA ALA A 230 -7.62 13.83 2.13
C ALA A 230 -7.04 12.56 1.52
N ILE A 231 -7.62 12.10 0.41
CA ILE A 231 -7.16 10.90 -0.30
C ILE A 231 -5.81 11.17 -0.98
N SER A 232 -5.64 12.33 -1.60
CA SER A 232 -4.40 12.72 -2.29
C SER A 232 -3.20 12.71 -1.35
N ASP A 233 -3.34 13.28 -0.16
CA ASP A 233 -2.27 13.33 0.84
C ASP A 233 -1.93 11.95 1.38
N CYS A 234 -2.93 11.11 1.65
CA CYS A 234 -2.71 9.74 2.08
C CYS A 234 -1.95 8.94 1.01
N VAL A 235 -2.38 9.00 -0.25
CA VAL A 235 -1.73 8.30 -1.36
C VAL A 235 -0.31 8.82 -1.59
N ARG A 236 -0.08 10.14 -1.53
CA ARG A 236 1.27 10.73 -1.64
C ARG A 236 2.19 10.23 -0.53
N ASN A 237 1.72 10.17 0.71
CA ASN A 237 2.48 9.67 1.85
C ASN A 237 2.84 8.19 1.67
N ILE A 238 1.88 7.34 1.31
CA ILE A 238 2.09 5.92 1.05
C ILE A 238 3.14 5.72 -0.06
N LEU A 239 3.01 6.41 -1.19
CA LEU A 239 3.95 6.29 -2.30
C LEU A 239 5.36 6.76 -1.92
N GLN A 240 5.48 7.86 -1.19
CA GLN A 240 6.77 8.37 -0.73
C GLN A 240 7.45 7.39 0.22
N GLU A 241 6.71 6.80 1.14
CA GLU A 241 7.25 5.81 2.08
C GLU A 241 7.66 4.52 1.36
N LEU A 242 6.84 4.03 0.43
CA LEU A 242 7.19 2.87 -0.40
C LEU A 242 8.51 3.09 -1.14
N LEU A 243 8.68 4.24 -1.77
CA LEU A 243 9.91 4.56 -2.49
C LEU A 243 11.12 4.70 -1.56
N ASN A 244 10.93 5.27 -0.37
CA ASN A 244 11.98 5.34 0.63
C ASN A 244 12.37 3.94 1.15
N THR A 245 11.40 3.07 1.37
CA THR A 245 11.64 1.68 1.77
C THR A 245 12.42 0.92 0.69
N ILE A 246 11.99 1.02 -0.58
CA ILE A 246 12.71 0.43 -1.72
C ILE A 246 14.14 0.95 -1.80
N LYS A 247 14.35 2.25 -1.61
CA LYS A 247 15.69 2.87 -1.61
C LYS A 247 16.58 2.26 -0.52
N ASN A 248 16.09 2.16 0.70
CA ASN A 248 16.86 1.65 1.82
C ASN A 248 17.16 0.16 1.66
N GLU A 249 16.16 -0.64 1.30
CA GLU A 249 16.35 -2.07 1.05
C GLU A 249 17.32 -2.31 -0.11
N SER A 250 17.20 -1.57 -1.22
CA SER A 250 18.10 -1.71 -2.35
C SER A 250 19.57 -1.45 -1.96
N LEU A 251 19.83 -0.45 -1.13
CA LEU A 251 21.18 -0.14 -0.64
C LEU A 251 21.76 -1.30 0.19
N ILE A 252 20.94 -1.86 1.09
CA ILE A 252 21.33 -3.02 1.90
C ILE A 252 21.68 -4.21 1.01
N PHE A 253 20.83 -4.52 0.01
CA PHE A 253 21.07 -5.62 -0.93
C PHE A 253 22.34 -5.43 -1.77
N VAL A 254 22.59 -4.21 -2.25
CA VAL A 254 23.84 -3.88 -2.97
C VAL A 254 25.06 -4.12 -2.07
N LEU A 255 25.05 -3.62 -0.84
CA LEU A 255 26.16 -3.76 0.09
C LEU A 255 26.39 -5.24 0.47
N VAL A 256 25.33 -5.97 0.81
CA VAL A 256 25.42 -7.41 1.14
C VAL A 256 25.91 -8.21 -0.06
N GLY A 257 25.44 -7.90 -1.27
CA GLY A 257 25.88 -8.54 -2.50
C GLY A 257 27.38 -8.33 -2.74
N ILE A 258 27.87 -7.09 -2.62
CA ILE A 258 29.31 -6.77 -2.73
C ILE A 258 30.13 -7.54 -1.70
N PHE A 259 29.69 -7.56 -0.46
CA PHE A 259 30.35 -8.28 0.63
C PHE A 259 30.51 -9.78 0.33
N LEU A 260 29.43 -10.42 -0.13
CA LEU A 260 29.40 -11.84 -0.50
C LEU A 260 30.25 -12.16 -1.74
N ILE A 261 30.49 -11.21 -2.62
CA ILE A 261 31.36 -11.39 -3.78
C ILE A 261 32.82 -11.23 -3.40
N ILE A 262 33.16 -10.18 -2.65
CA ILE A 262 34.56 -9.80 -2.41
C ILE A 262 35.20 -10.70 -1.37
N ILE A 263 34.61 -10.88 -0.18
CA ILE A 263 35.25 -11.55 0.94
C ILE A 263 35.61 -13.01 0.65
N PRO A 264 34.70 -13.86 0.15
CA PRO A 264 35.06 -15.24 -0.18
C PRO A 264 36.11 -15.33 -1.28
N SER A 265 36.15 -14.37 -2.20
CA SER A 265 37.15 -14.31 -3.27
C SER A 265 38.52 -13.95 -2.74
N LEU A 266 38.60 -12.98 -1.80
CA LEU A 266 39.86 -12.61 -1.15
C LEU A 266 40.40 -13.73 -0.26
N ILE A 267 39.58 -14.40 0.53
CA ILE A 267 39.96 -15.54 1.36
C ILE A 267 40.54 -16.65 0.47
N HIS A 268 39.82 -16.98 -0.63
CA HIS A 268 40.32 -18.00 -1.55
C HIS A 268 41.69 -17.64 -2.17
N TYR A 269 41.84 -16.39 -2.60
CA TYR A 269 43.11 -15.90 -3.15
C TYR A 269 44.26 -16.00 -2.13
N TYR A 270 44.01 -15.58 -0.87
CA TYR A 270 45.02 -15.63 0.20
C TYR A 270 45.44 -17.05 0.52
N VAL A 271 44.50 -17.98 0.68
CA VAL A 271 44.78 -19.41 0.95
C VAL A 271 45.63 -20.01 -0.17
N ARG A 272 45.24 -19.78 -1.41
CA ARG A 272 45.96 -20.30 -2.59
C ARG A 272 47.38 -19.73 -2.68
N SER A 273 47.55 -18.41 -2.45
CA SER A 273 48.87 -17.77 -2.45
C SER A 273 49.81 -18.34 -1.38
N LYS A 274 49.29 -18.72 -0.21
CA LYS A 274 50.03 -19.33 0.85
C LYS A 274 50.45 -20.78 0.50
N GLU A 275 49.57 -21.55 -0.13
CA GLU A 275 49.89 -22.90 -0.60
C GLU A 275 50.98 -22.90 -1.67
N GLU A 276 50.92 -21.97 -2.63
CA GLU A 276 51.91 -21.82 -3.71
C GLU A 276 53.29 -21.41 -3.16
N LYS A 277 53.34 -20.60 -2.09
CA LYS A 277 54.63 -20.22 -1.45
C LYS A 277 55.22 -21.41 -0.68
N ASN A 278 54.41 -22.20 0.03
CA ASN A 278 54.87 -23.37 0.76
C ASN A 278 55.39 -24.46 -0.18
N THR A 279 54.78 -24.64 -1.35
CA THR A 279 55.22 -25.62 -2.35
C THR A 279 56.53 -25.25 -3.07
N LYS A 280 56.86 -23.94 -3.11
CA LYS A 280 58.14 -23.45 -3.66
C LYS A 280 59.30 -23.43 -2.66
N ALA A 281 59.01 -23.60 -1.37
CA ALA A 281 59.98 -23.61 -0.29
C ALA A 281 60.48 -25.03 0.11
N VAL A 282 59.91 -26.06 -0.50
CA VAL A 282 60.33 -27.48 -0.46
C VAL A 282 61.00 -27.84 -1.77
#